data_0da42e8f7f557ffcb426ee6c31edc4a7
#
_entry.id   0da42e8f7f557ffcb426ee6c31edc4a7
#
_cell.length_a   1.000
_cell.length_b   1.000
_cell.length_c   1.000
_cell.angle_alpha   90.00
_cell.angle_beta   90.00
_cell.angle_gamma   90.00
#
_symmetry.space_group_name_H-M   'P 1'
#
loop_
_entity.id
_entity.type
_entity.pdbx_description
1 polymer ?
#
loop_
_entity_poly.entity_id
_entity_poly.type
_entity_poly.pdbx_seq_one_letter_code
_entity_poly.pdbx_strand_id
1 'polypeptide(L)'
;MKKLIIFDLDGTLLNTIADLAHSTNYALNKLGYPTHDVEKYNFMVGNGINKLFERALPEGEKTEENVLRVRKEFIPYYDIHNADDSRPYPGISALLSYLQSAGIQIAVASNKYQAATEKLVAHYFPAVSYTHLRA
;
A
#
# COMPACT_ATOMS: atom_id res chain seq x y z
N MET A 1 -31.38 9.90 2.13
CA MET A 1 -30.32 9.65 3.12
C MET A 1 -29.00 9.40 2.39
N LYS A 2 -27.99 10.16 2.71
CA LYS A 2 -26.65 9.94 2.15
C LYS A 2 -25.99 8.77 2.86
N LYS A 3 -25.41 7.86 2.08
CA LYS A 3 -24.64 6.72 2.60
C LYS A 3 -23.18 6.90 2.23
N LEU A 4 -22.32 6.43 3.11
CA LEU A 4 -20.87 6.45 2.94
C LEU A 4 -20.33 5.06 3.20
N ILE A 5 -19.45 4.58 2.30
CA ILE A 5 -18.69 3.36 2.53
C ILE A 5 -17.21 3.73 2.58
N ILE A 6 -16.52 3.23 3.59
CA ILE A 6 -15.09 3.48 3.80
C ILE A 6 -14.34 2.19 3.48
N PHE A 7 -13.36 2.28 2.59
CA PHE A 7 -12.50 1.16 2.20
C PHE A 7 -11.07 1.39 2.64
N ASP A 8 -10.39 0.33 3.04
CA ASP A 8 -8.94 0.31 3.06
C ASP A 8 -8.44 0.12 1.63
N LEU A 9 -7.17 0.44 1.36
CA LEU A 9 -6.56 0.30 0.04
C LEU A 9 -5.81 -1.02 -0.09
N ASP A 10 -4.69 -1.15 0.62
CA ASP A 10 -3.83 -2.33 0.54
C ASP A 10 -4.53 -3.55 1.12
N GLY A 11 -4.67 -4.60 0.33
CA GLY A 11 -5.31 -5.84 0.77
C GLY A 11 -6.84 -5.82 0.74
N THR A 12 -7.44 -4.71 0.30
CA THR A 12 -8.91 -4.58 0.19
C THR A 12 -9.30 -4.18 -1.22
N LEU A 13 -8.94 -2.98 -1.65
CA LEU A 13 -9.20 -2.53 -3.02
C LEU A 13 -8.15 -3.06 -3.99
N LEU A 14 -6.89 -3.07 -3.56
CA LEU A 14 -5.76 -3.47 -4.38
C LEU A 14 -4.96 -4.57 -3.71
N ASN A 15 -4.51 -5.52 -4.51
CA ASN A 15 -3.48 -6.46 -4.11
C ASN A 15 -2.13 -5.82 -4.43
N THR A 16 -1.45 -5.31 -3.42
CA THR A 16 -0.21 -4.54 -3.54
C THR A 16 1.01 -5.29 -2.99
N ILE A 17 0.84 -6.55 -2.60
CA ILE A 17 1.87 -7.33 -1.91
C ILE A 17 3.17 -7.42 -2.72
N ALA A 18 3.09 -7.74 -4.02
CA ALA A 18 4.28 -7.94 -4.84
C ALA A 18 5.12 -6.67 -4.92
N ASP A 19 4.49 -5.53 -5.17
CA ASP A 19 5.22 -4.27 -5.30
C ASP A 19 5.78 -3.78 -3.96
N LEU A 20 5.06 -3.99 -2.87
CA LEU A 20 5.57 -3.71 -1.52
C LEU A 20 6.76 -4.60 -1.19
N ALA A 21 6.67 -5.90 -1.51
CA ALA A 21 7.74 -6.86 -1.27
C ALA A 21 8.99 -6.53 -2.09
N HIS A 22 8.83 -6.28 -3.38
CA HIS A 22 9.96 -5.96 -4.26
C HIS A 22 10.66 -4.67 -3.83
N SER A 23 9.89 -3.66 -3.46
CA SER A 23 10.44 -2.37 -3.03
C SER A 23 11.15 -2.48 -1.67
N THR A 24 10.59 -3.26 -0.76
CA THR A 24 11.23 -3.50 0.55
C THR A 24 12.51 -4.31 0.36
N ASN A 25 12.48 -5.35 -0.47
CA ASN A 25 13.67 -6.15 -0.77
C ASN A 25 14.76 -5.32 -1.45
N TYR A 26 14.37 -4.40 -2.34
CA TYR A 26 15.33 -3.46 -2.93
C TYR A 26 16.04 -2.65 -1.83
N ALA A 27 15.28 -2.10 -0.90
CA ALA A 27 15.83 -1.29 0.18
C ALA A 27 16.72 -2.11 1.12
N LEU A 28 16.26 -3.30 1.51
CA LEU A 28 17.03 -4.21 2.36
C LEU A 28 18.34 -4.59 1.70
N ASN A 29 18.31 -4.96 0.43
CA ASN A 29 19.51 -5.34 -0.31
C ASN A 29 20.52 -4.20 -0.43
N LYS A 30 20.01 -2.97 -0.68
CA LYS A 30 20.87 -1.77 -0.73
C LYS A 30 21.64 -1.55 0.57
N LEU A 31 21.02 -1.88 1.70
CA LEU A 31 21.61 -1.68 3.03
C LEU A 31 22.36 -2.90 3.53
N GLY A 32 22.46 -3.97 2.73
CA GLY A 32 23.20 -5.17 3.10
C GLY A 32 22.43 -6.13 4.01
N TYR A 33 21.11 -5.98 4.12
CA TYR A 33 20.27 -6.89 4.90
C TYR A 33 19.73 -8.03 4.05
N PRO A 34 19.40 -9.19 4.66
CA PRO A 34 18.74 -10.27 3.94
C PRO A 34 17.36 -9.85 3.40
N THR A 35 17.02 -10.38 2.24
CA THR A 35 15.69 -10.18 1.65
C THR A 35 14.77 -11.35 2.04
N HIS A 36 13.47 -11.22 1.71
CA HIS A 36 12.48 -12.23 2.01
C HIS A 36 11.71 -12.64 0.76
N ASP A 37 11.15 -13.84 0.75
CA ASP A 37 10.23 -14.27 -0.28
C ASP A 37 8.96 -13.40 -0.24
N VAL A 38 8.37 -13.14 -1.40
CA VAL A 38 7.18 -12.28 -1.51
C VAL A 38 6.06 -12.76 -0.57
N GLU A 39 5.85 -14.07 -0.47
CA GLU A 39 4.80 -14.65 0.36
C GLU A 39 4.93 -14.30 1.84
N LYS A 40 6.14 -14.14 2.34
CA LYS A 40 6.38 -13.79 3.75
C LYS A 40 5.88 -12.39 4.09
N TYR A 41 5.80 -11.52 3.09
CA TYR A 41 5.31 -10.15 3.30
C TYR A 41 3.83 -10.09 3.67
N ASN A 42 3.06 -11.15 3.41
CA ASN A 42 1.67 -11.24 3.87
C ASN A 42 1.56 -11.12 5.40
N PHE A 43 2.61 -11.52 6.14
CA PHE A 43 2.66 -11.44 7.59
C PHE A 43 3.33 -10.17 8.11
N MET A 44 3.87 -9.36 7.22
CA MET A 44 4.61 -8.15 7.58
C MET A 44 3.82 -6.88 7.30
N VAL A 45 2.89 -6.91 6.33
CA VAL A 45 2.09 -5.75 5.96
C VAL A 45 1.01 -5.45 6.99
N GLY A 46 0.54 -4.21 6.98
CA GLY A 46 -0.45 -3.70 7.92
C GLY A 46 0.17 -2.71 8.90
N ASN A 47 -0.59 -1.72 9.29
CA ASN A 47 -0.18 -0.64 10.20
C ASN A 47 0.89 0.31 9.62
N GLY A 48 0.95 0.44 8.30
CA GLY A 48 1.85 1.37 7.62
C GLY A 48 3.23 0.79 7.32
N ILE A 49 4.00 1.52 6.51
CA ILE A 49 5.28 1.02 6.01
C ILE A 49 6.39 0.95 7.07
N ASN A 50 6.35 1.81 8.08
CA ASN A 50 7.36 1.71 9.15
C ASN A 50 7.26 0.39 9.90
N LYS A 51 6.05 -0.10 10.14
CA LYS A 51 5.85 -1.43 10.74
C LYS A 51 6.29 -2.55 9.81
N LEU A 52 6.05 -2.41 8.50
CA LEU A 52 6.56 -3.35 7.52
C LEU A 52 8.08 -3.47 7.60
N PHE A 53 8.79 -2.35 7.62
CA PHE A 53 10.25 -2.33 7.68
C PHE A 53 10.78 -2.92 8.99
N GLU A 54 10.13 -2.60 10.11
CA GLU A 54 10.49 -3.16 11.40
C GLU A 54 10.39 -4.68 11.39
N ARG A 55 9.29 -5.21 10.83
CA ARG A 55 9.07 -6.66 10.74
C ARG A 55 10.03 -7.34 9.75
N ALA A 56 10.45 -6.62 8.71
CA ALA A 56 11.35 -7.16 7.69
C ALA A 56 12.82 -7.15 8.10
N LEU A 57 13.22 -6.27 9.02
CA LEU A 57 14.59 -6.18 9.49
C LEU A 57 14.95 -7.42 10.34
N PRO A 58 16.25 -7.84 10.33
CA PRO A 58 16.69 -8.94 11.19
C PRO A 58 16.56 -8.62 12.68
N GLU A 59 16.51 -9.66 13.49
CA GLU A 59 16.59 -9.50 14.95
C GLU A 59 17.88 -8.77 15.33
N GLY A 60 17.78 -7.86 16.28
CA GLY A 60 18.87 -7.01 16.69
C GLY A 60 19.05 -5.76 15.85
N GLU A 61 18.40 -5.68 14.70
CA GLU A 61 18.45 -4.53 13.80
C GLU A 61 17.14 -3.72 13.72
N LYS A 62 16.14 -4.10 14.50
CA LYS A 62 14.79 -3.50 14.49
C LYS A 62 14.74 -2.19 15.27
N THR A 63 15.61 -1.24 14.94
CA THR A 63 15.65 0.07 15.59
C THR A 63 14.94 1.11 14.74
N GLU A 64 14.49 2.19 15.38
CA GLU A 64 13.88 3.30 14.64
C GLU A 64 14.85 3.87 13.60
N GLU A 65 16.12 3.99 13.92
CA GLU A 65 17.14 4.47 13.01
C GLU A 65 17.21 3.60 11.75
N ASN A 66 17.23 2.28 11.92
CA ASN A 66 17.29 1.36 10.79
C ASN A 66 15.99 1.35 9.98
N VAL A 67 14.85 1.48 10.64
CA VAL A 67 13.55 1.62 9.95
C VAL A 67 13.57 2.84 9.04
N LEU A 68 14.08 3.97 9.51
CA LEU A 68 14.17 5.20 8.71
C LEU A 68 15.17 5.08 7.56
N ARG A 69 16.26 4.32 7.75
CA ARG A 69 17.22 4.04 6.67
C ARG A 69 16.57 3.21 5.56
N VAL A 70 15.79 2.18 5.93
CA VAL A 70 15.04 1.37 4.96
C VAL A 70 14.03 2.27 4.22
N ARG A 71 13.31 3.09 4.95
CA ARG A 71 12.32 4.02 4.38
C ARG A 71 12.95 4.94 3.34
N LYS A 72 14.13 5.47 3.62
CA LYS A 72 14.84 6.37 2.71
C LYS A 72 15.15 5.73 1.35
N GLU A 73 15.47 4.44 1.35
CA GLU A 73 15.74 3.69 0.12
C GLU A 73 14.44 3.20 -0.54
N PHE A 74 13.43 2.88 0.25
CA PHE A 74 12.16 2.35 -0.22
C PHE A 74 11.34 3.40 -1.01
N ILE A 75 11.16 4.59 -0.45
CA ILE A 75 10.22 5.58 -0.99
C ILE A 75 10.51 5.93 -2.45
N PRO A 76 11.75 6.30 -2.85
CA PRO A 76 12.01 6.65 -4.24
C PRO A 76 11.76 5.49 -5.20
N TYR A 77 12.09 4.27 -4.78
CA TYR A 77 11.87 3.09 -5.60
C TYR A 77 10.37 2.77 -5.73
N TYR A 78 9.66 2.76 -4.62
CA TYR A 78 8.23 2.45 -4.61
C TYR A 78 7.43 3.51 -5.38
N ASP A 79 7.81 4.77 -5.32
CA ASP A 79 7.14 5.83 -6.08
C ASP A 79 7.16 5.57 -7.58
N ILE A 80 8.19 4.90 -8.09
CA ILE A 80 8.31 4.54 -9.50
C ILE A 80 7.60 3.21 -9.81
N HIS A 81 7.71 2.24 -8.90
CA HIS A 81 7.35 0.83 -9.15
C HIS A 81 6.06 0.37 -8.47
N ASN A 82 5.29 1.26 -7.87
CA ASN A 82 4.14 0.88 -7.04
C ASN A 82 2.94 0.30 -7.82
N ALA A 83 2.97 0.37 -9.14
CA ALA A 83 1.92 -0.18 -10.00
C ALA A 83 2.45 -1.22 -10.99
N ASP A 84 3.64 -1.76 -10.77
CA ASP A 84 4.23 -2.76 -11.67
C ASP A 84 3.43 -4.07 -11.66
N ASP A 85 3.14 -4.59 -10.48
CA ASP A 85 2.45 -5.86 -10.28
C ASP A 85 1.17 -5.76 -9.44
N SER A 86 0.86 -4.56 -8.94
CA SER A 86 -0.37 -4.34 -8.18
C SER A 86 -1.59 -4.42 -9.09
N ARG A 87 -2.69 -4.94 -8.56
CA ARG A 87 -3.93 -5.07 -9.32
C ARG A 87 -5.13 -4.94 -8.39
N PRO A 88 -6.27 -4.39 -8.88
CA PRO A 88 -7.51 -4.49 -8.13
C PRO A 88 -7.91 -5.94 -7.94
N TYR A 89 -8.50 -6.25 -6.79
CA TYR A 89 -9.11 -7.56 -6.62
C TYR A 89 -10.30 -7.71 -7.58
N PRO A 90 -10.63 -8.95 -8.00
CA PRO A 90 -11.75 -9.18 -8.90
C PRO A 90 -13.06 -8.58 -8.38
N GLY A 91 -13.77 -7.88 -9.25
CA GLY A 91 -15.06 -7.28 -8.92
C GLY A 91 -15.00 -5.90 -8.25
N ILE A 92 -13.83 -5.43 -7.84
CA ILE A 92 -13.70 -4.16 -7.13
C ILE A 92 -14.06 -2.98 -8.03
N SER A 93 -13.56 -2.93 -9.25
CA SER A 93 -13.87 -1.82 -10.16
C SER A 93 -15.37 -1.73 -10.46
N ALA A 94 -16.01 -2.87 -10.67
CA ALA A 94 -17.47 -2.93 -10.87
C ALA A 94 -18.23 -2.49 -9.63
N LEU A 95 -17.78 -2.89 -8.44
CA LEU A 95 -18.38 -2.48 -7.17
C LEU A 95 -18.32 -0.97 -6.99
N LEU A 96 -17.15 -0.37 -7.20
CA LEU A 96 -17.00 1.07 -7.04
C LEU A 96 -17.86 1.86 -8.02
N SER A 97 -17.94 1.41 -9.27
CA SER A 97 -18.81 2.02 -10.28
C SER A 97 -20.28 1.91 -9.88
N TYR A 98 -20.70 0.76 -9.36
CA TYR A 98 -22.06 0.56 -8.89
C TYR A 98 -22.40 1.51 -7.73
N LEU A 99 -21.52 1.60 -6.73
CA LEU A 99 -21.73 2.45 -5.57
C LEU A 99 -21.85 3.93 -5.99
N GLN A 100 -21.00 4.37 -6.88
CA GLN A 100 -21.02 5.74 -7.38
C GLN A 100 -22.30 6.04 -8.13
N SER A 101 -22.75 5.15 -9.01
CA SER A 101 -24.00 5.34 -9.75
C SER A 101 -25.24 5.26 -8.85
N ALA A 102 -25.16 4.55 -7.72
CA ALA A 102 -26.24 4.48 -6.73
C ALA A 102 -26.25 5.69 -5.78
N GLY A 103 -25.36 6.66 -5.97
CA GLY A 103 -25.29 7.85 -5.12
C GLY A 103 -24.66 7.62 -3.76
N ILE A 104 -23.92 6.52 -3.59
CA ILE A 104 -23.23 6.19 -2.34
C ILE A 104 -21.86 6.83 -2.40
N GLN A 105 -21.49 7.58 -1.35
CA GLN A 105 -20.19 8.20 -1.24
C GLN A 105 -19.13 7.15 -0.90
N ILE A 106 -17.94 7.32 -1.48
CA ILE A 106 -16.82 6.42 -1.28
C ILE A 106 -15.71 7.20 -0.55
N ALA A 107 -15.16 6.59 0.49
CA ALA A 107 -13.96 7.09 1.14
C ALA A 107 -12.90 6.00 1.19
N VAL A 108 -11.65 6.40 1.09
CA VAL A 108 -10.50 5.50 1.23
C VAL A 108 -9.75 5.92 2.48
N ALA A 109 -9.65 5.01 3.45
CA ALA A 109 -8.91 5.19 4.68
C ALA A 109 -7.72 4.23 4.66
N SER A 110 -6.52 4.76 4.65
CA SER A 110 -5.31 3.95 4.50
C SER A 110 -4.18 4.46 5.38
N ASN A 111 -3.38 3.53 5.90
CA ASN A 111 -2.12 3.83 6.59
C ASN A 111 -0.96 4.12 5.62
N LYS A 112 -1.18 3.89 4.32
CA LYS A 112 -0.19 4.22 3.29
C LYS A 112 -0.04 5.75 3.20
N TYR A 113 1.18 6.24 2.93
CA TYR A 113 1.37 7.68 2.77
C TYR A 113 0.53 8.24 1.61
N GLN A 114 0.05 9.45 1.79
CA GLN A 114 -1.02 10.03 0.96
C GLN A 114 -0.66 10.07 -0.53
N ALA A 115 0.56 10.49 -0.86
CA ALA A 115 0.97 10.63 -2.26
C ALA A 115 0.88 9.29 -3.02
N ALA A 116 1.30 8.17 -2.39
CA ALA A 116 1.19 6.86 -3.01
C ALA A 116 -0.26 6.41 -3.11
N THR A 117 -1.07 6.67 -2.10
CA THR A 117 -2.50 6.33 -2.13
C THR A 117 -3.20 7.05 -3.28
N GLU A 118 -2.99 8.35 -3.40
CA GLU A 118 -3.60 9.15 -4.47
C GLU A 118 -3.19 8.68 -5.86
N LYS A 119 -1.90 8.38 -6.03
CA LYS A 119 -1.37 7.88 -7.30
C LYS A 119 -2.01 6.55 -7.69
N LEU A 120 -2.12 5.62 -6.74
CA LEU A 120 -2.69 4.30 -7.01
C LEU A 120 -4.19 4.37 -7.30
N VAL A 121 -4.94 5.15 -6.55
CA VAL A 121 -6.37 5.30 -6.80
C VAL A 121 -6.61 5.97 -8.15
N ALA A 122 -5.86 6.99 -8.51
CA ALA A 122 -5.98 7.66 -9.80
C ALA A 122 -5.62 6.72 -10.95
N HIS A 123 -4.64 5.84 -10.76
CA HIS A 123 -4.20 4.91 -11.78
C HIS A 123 -5.22 3.79 -12.05
N TYR A 124 -5.75 3.18 -10.98
CA TYR A 124 -6.64 2.01 -11.10
C TYR A 124 -8.12 2.38 -11.16
N PHE A 125 -8.52 3.51 -10.59
CA PHE A 125 -9.92 3.91 -10.48
C PHE A 125 -10.11 5.38 -10.90
N PRO A 126 -9.72 5.74 -12.15
CA PRO A 126 -9.67 7.15 -12.55
C PRO A 126 -11.05 7.83 -12.60
N ALA A 127 -12.13 7.06 -12.75
CA ALA A 127 -13.49 7.61 -12.83
C ALA A 127 -14.19 7.68 -11.46
N VAL A 128 -13.51 7.25 -10.39
CA VAL A 128 -14.12 7.21 -9.05
C VAL A 128 -13.84 8.50 -8.31
N SER A 129 -14.91 9.14 -7.84
CA SER A 129 -14.81 10.25 -6.89
C SER A 129 -14.79 9.69 -5.48
N TYR A 130 -13.79 10.08 -4.69
CA TYR A 130 -13.64 9.56 -3.34
C TYR A 130 -13.09 10.62 -2.40
N THR A 131 -13.27 10.38 -1.10
CA THR A 131 -12.67 11.19 -0.04
C THR A 131 -11.49 10.43 0.56
N HIS A 132 -10.34 11.07 0.65
CA HIS A 132 -9.18 10.50 1.32
C HIS A 132 -9.29 10.73 2.83
N LEU A 133 -9.23 9.66 3.60
CA LEU A 133 -9.24 9.71 5.07
C LEU A 133 -7.92 9.14 5.61
N ARG A 134 -7.41 9.77 6.65
CA ARG A 134 -6.29 9.23 7.41
C ARG A 134 -6.77 8.12 8.33
N ALA A 135 -6.10 6.99 8.25
CA ALA A 135 -6.40 5.89 9.14
C ALA A 135 -5.65 6.04 10.48
#